data_50f4a18ec02af21e6e8c8723bc007110
#
_entry.id   50f4a18ec02af21e6e8c8723bc007110
#
_cell.length_a   1.000
_cell.length_b   1.000
_cell.length_c   1.000
_cell.angle_alpha   90.00
_cell.angle_beta   90.00
_cell.angle_gamma   90.00
#
_symmetry.space_group_name_H-M   'P 1'
#
loop_
_entity.id
_entity.type
_entity.pdbx_description
1 polymer ?
#
loop_
_entity_poly.entity_id
_entity_poly.type
_entity_poly.pdbx_seq_one_letter_code
_entity_poly.pdbx_strand_id
1 'polypeptide(L)'
;MTTSKVRSGDTLSGIAARFSAGEKPAPRKYVDYTVKSGDTFSGIAEKHKLSLAALKKLNPQVENINVIHPGQKLHVKVVNTPAPEPKPTPKPPPSKNPAVLPKGIPNTEGMSEAKEYALYSKYVEKHGDAKAKQDLAAGKRVIVGLRVSTPFTKDRPSGGTYDDRLVVMWKDSSGKPHVEEFKANTEPNRRWADDPSQSTKPVGRLVGNKTYHYKKSFNGNFGGNILAPDLRYGNPTVQRDTNRNHRIDSKDDVFSGDWGGQGYYFHRGGTTDTYSAGCQTMDQGRFNNFWAALGSQREFSYVLAQVG
;
A
#
# COMPACT_ATOMS: atom_id res chain seq x y z
N MET A 1 13.73 -7.06 27.83
CA MET A 1 14.37 -6.60 26.57
C MET A 1 15.53 -7.53 26.26
N THR A 2 15.35 -8.43 25.30
CA THR A 2 16.41 -9.37 24.87
C THR A 2 17.14 -8.74 23.69
N THR A 3 18.33 -8.22 23.93
CA THR A 3 19.24 -7.72 22.88
C THR A 3 19.96 -8.92 22.25
N SER A 4 19.66 -9.22 21.00
CA SER A 4 20.39 -10.23 20.22
C SER A 4 21.61 -9.58 19.57
N LYS A 5 22.82 -10.05 19.92
CA LYS A 5 24.07 -9.56 19.30
C LYS A 5 24.25 -10.19 17.92
N VAL A 6 24.60 -9.38 16.92
CA VAL A 6 25.06 -9.82 15.60
C VAL A 6 26.41 -10.53 15.74
N ARG A 7 26.55 -11.73 15.18
CA ARG A 7 27.78 -12.52 15.22
C ARG A 7 28.49 -12.48 13.86
N SER A 8 29.80 -12.61 13.88
CA SER A 8 30.59 -12.76 12.65
C SER A 8 30.12 -13.98 11.86
N GLY A 9 29.73 -13.77 10.60
CA GLY A 9 29.12 -14.79 9.74
C GLY A 9 27.62 -14.72 9.58
N ASP A 10 26.93 -13.80 10.28
CA ASP A 10 25.50 -13.58 10.09
C ASP A 10 25.23 -12.90 8.74
N THR A 11 24.37 -13.50 7.91
CA THR A 11 23.85 -12.87 6.69
C THR A 11 22.57 -12.09 7.00
N LEU A 12 22.30 -11.03 6.26
CA LEU A 12 21.08 -10.23 6.41
C LEU A 12 19.80 -11.09 6.34
N SER A 13 19.80 -12.13 5.51
CA SER A 13 18.69 -13.08 5.44
C SER A 13 18.58 -13.97 6.68
N GLY A 14 19.70 -14.35 7.29
CA GLY A 14 19.72 -15.13 8.54
C GLY A 14 19.30 -14.30 9.76
N ILE A 15 19.62 -13.01 9.77
CA ILE A 15 19.18 -12.07 10.80
C ILE A 15 17.66 -11.83 10.65
N ALA A 16 17.16 -11.59 9.44
CA ALA A 16 15.74 -11.43 9.17
C ALA A 16 14.93 -12.67 9.58
N ALA A 17 15.45 -13.88 9.36
CA ALA A 17 14.79 -15.12 9.76
C ALA A 17 14.65 -15.27 11.29
N ARG A 18 15.61 -14.76 12.08
CA ARG A 18 15.55 -14.79 13.57
C ARG A 18 14.56 -13.79 14.16
N PHE A 19 14.31 -12.67 13.48
CA PHE A 19 13.33 -11.67 13.93
C PHE A 19 11.91 -11.96 13.43
N SER A 20 11.74 -12.87 12.45
CA SER A 20 10.43 -13.32 11.93
C SER A 20 9.79 -14.44 12.75
N ALA A 21 10.46 -14.94 13.78
CA ALA A 21 10.01 -16.10 14.57
C ALA A 21 8.91 -15.78 15.60
N GLY A 22 8.29 -14.61 15.55
CA GLY A 22 7.31 -14.14 16.54
C GLY A 22 5.83 -14.21 16.13
N GLU A 23 5.51 -14.30 14.84
CA GLU A 23 4.12 -14.51 14.40
C GLU A 23 4.04 -15.61 13.35
N LYS A 24 3.55 -16.77 13.79
CA LYS A 24 3.13 -17.84 12.89
C LYS A 24 2.02 -17.28 12.02
N PRO A 25 2.18 -17.17 10.69
CA PRO A 25 1.11 -16.68 9.83
C PRO A 25 -0.13 -17.56 10.07
N ALA A 26 -1.30 -16.92 10.20
CA ALA A 26 -2.56 -17.62 10.36
C ALA A 26 -2.68 -18.73 9.31
N PRO A 27 -3.14 -19.94 9.66
CA PRO A 27 -3.19 -21.07 8.75
C PRO A 27 -4.03 -20.70 7.53
N ARG A 28 -3.40 -20.66 6.35
CA ARG A 28 -4.12 -20.44 5.10
C ARG A 28 -5.06 -21.63 4.88
N LYS A 29 -6.33 -21.36 4.69
CA LYS A 29 -7.26 -22.42 4.27
C LYS A 29 -7.05 -22.66 2.78
N TYR A 30 -6.92 -23.91 2.40
CA TYR A 30 -6.76 -24.34 1.02
C TYR A 30 -7.98 -25.18 0.60
N VAL A 31 -8.28 -25.19 -0.69
CA VAL A 31 -9.07 -26.24 -1.31
C VAL A 31 -8.11 -27.35 -1.67
N ASP A 32 -8.36 -28.55 -1.15
CA ASP A 32 -7.53 -29.70 -1.42
C ASP A 32 -8.14 -30.54 -2.54
N TYR A 33 -7.27 -31.03 -3.41
CA TYR A 33 -7.58 -32.09 -4.38
C TYR A 33 -6.88 -33.36 -3.95
N THR A 34 -7.61 -34.47 -3.89
CA THR A 34 -7.02 -35.79 -3.62
C THR A 34 -6.63 -36.43 -4.94
N VAL A 35 -5.33 -36.70 -5.11
CA VAL A 35 -4.76 -37.34 -6.29
C VAL A 35 -5.42 -38.72 -6.50
N LYS A 36 -5.86 -38.96 -7.73
CA LYS A 36 -6.45 -40.24 -8.15
C LYS A 36 -5.45 -41.04 -8.98
N SER A 37 -5.70 -42.35 -9.14
CA SER A 37 -4.90 -43.17 -10.02
C SER A 37 -4.95 -42.62 -11.47
N GLY A 38 -3.77 -42.48 -12.08
CA GLY A 38 -3.61 -41.90 -13.43
C GLY A 38 -3.47 -40.37 -13.46
N ASP A 39 -3.61 -39.67 -12.35
CA ASP A 39 -3.37 -38.22 -12.31
C ASP A 39 -1.88 -37.91 -12.46
N THR A 40 -1.60 -36.81 -13.14
CA THR A 40 -0.26 -36.19 -13.19
C THR A 40 -0.33 -34.81 -12.56
N PHE A 41 0.78 -34.32 -12.04
CA PHE A 41 0.83 -32.98 -11.43
C PHE A 41 0.47 -31.88 -12.45
N SER A 42 0.87 -32.04 -13.73
CA SER A 42 0.49 -31.14 -14.83
C SER A 42 -1.00 -31.20 -15.16
N GLY A 43 -1.57 -32.41 -15.23
CA GLY A 43 -3.01 -32.59 -15.48
C GLY A 43 -3.88 -32.01 -14.38
N ILE A 44 -3.45 -32.11 -13.12
CA ILE A 44 -4.14 -31.46 -11.99
C ILE A 44 -4.02 -29.94 -12.09
N ALA A 45 -2.85 -29.41 -12.48
CA ALA A 45 -2.69 -27.96 -12.69
C ALA A 45 -3.65 -27.46 -13.76
N GLU A 46 -3.71 -28.11 -14.91
CA GLU A 46 -4.60 -27.77 -16.02
C GLU A 46 -6.08 -27.85 -15.61
N LYS A 47 -6.49 -28.96 -14.99
CA LYS A 47 -7.84 -29.15 -14.47
C LYS A 47 -8.31 -28.02 -13.54
N HIS A 48 -7.41 -27.48 -12.76
CA HIS A 48 -7.68 -26.37 -11.80
C HIS A 48 -7.32 -24.98 -12.35
N LYS A 49 -7.00 -24.88 -13.65
CA LYS A 49 -6.63 -23.60 -14.32
C LYS A 49 -5.44 -22.90 -13.63
N LEU A 50 -4.48 -23.68 -13.19
CA LEU A 50 -3.23 -23.21 -12.59
C LEU A 50 -2.06 -23.46 -13.54
N SER A 51 -1.07 -22.59 -13.52
CA SER A 51 0.22 -22.93 -14.10
C SER A 51 0.94 -23.98 -13.23
N LEU A 52 1.83 -24.76 -13.83
CA LEU A 52 2.63 -25.76 -13.10
C LEU A 52 3.39 -25.12 -11.92
N ALA A 53 3.97 -23.92 -12.16
CA ALA A 53 4.66 -23.15 -11.14
C ALA A 53 3.72 -22.68 -10.01
N ALA A 54 2.48 -22.31 -10.34
CA ALA A 54 1.48 -21.91 -9.35
C ALA A 54 1.06 -23.10 -8.47
N LEU A 55 0.81 -24.28 -9.07
CA LEU A 55 0.48 -25.48 -8.31
C LEU A 55 1.66 -25.91 -7.41
N LYS A 56 2.89 -25.86 -7.90
CA LYS A 56 4.11 -26.14 -7.11
C LYS A 56 4.26 -25.18 -5.93
N LYS A 57 4.00 -23.89 -6.14
CA LYS A 57 4.05 -22.85 -5.09
C LYS A 57 3.01 -23.07 -3.99
N LEU A 58 1.84 -23.60 -4.35
CA LEU A 58 0.81 -23.99 -3.38
C LEU A 58 1.19 -25.25 -2.59
N ASN A 59 2.10 -26.08 -3.13
CA ASN A 59 2.48 -27.37 -2.61
C ASN A 59 4.00 -27.48 -2.43
N PRO A 60 4.61 -26.68 -1.54
CA PRO A 60 6.06 -26.69 -1.32
C PRO A 60 6.56 -28.06 -0.80
N GLN A 61 5.67 -28.85 -0.17
CA GLN A 61 5.93 -30.21 0.34
C GLN A 61 6.14 -31.24 -0.78
N VAL A 62 5.72 -30.95 -2.02
CA VAL A 62 5.98 -31.82 -3.17
C VAL A 62 7.36 -31.52 -3.71
N GLU A 63 8.36 -32.27 -3.34
CA GLU A 63 9.75 -32.05 -3.78
C GLU A 63 9.90 -32.28 -5.29
N ASN A 64 9.38 -33.40 -5.79
CA ASN A 64 9.43 -33.77 -7.21
C ASN A 64 8.01 -33.82 -7.80
N ILE A 65 7.73 -32.90 -8.75
CA ILE A 65 6.43 -32.80 -9.41
C ILE A 65 6.11 -33.99 -10.31
N ASN A 66 7.10 -34.81 -10.67
CA ASN A 66 6.90 -36.03 -11.46
C ASN A 66 6.52 -37.23 -10.60
N VAL A 67 6.53 -37.08 -9.26
CA VAL A 67 6.22 -38.16 -8.32
C VAL A 67 5.11 -37.71 -7.40
N ILE A 68 3.87 -38.09 -7.74
CA ILE A 68 2.68 -37.91 -6.90
C ILE A 68 1.98 -39.26 -6.75
N HIS A 69 1.31 -39.47 -5.64
CA HIS A 69 0.71 -40.77 -5.29
C HIS A 69 -0.81 -40.64 -5.14
N PRO A 70 -1.59 -41.65 -5.58
CA PRO A 70 -3.02 -41.71 -5.29
C PRO A 70 -3.27 -41.58 -3.78
N GLY A 71 -4.26 -40.75 -3.41
CA GLY A 71 -4.55 -40.42 -2.01
C GLY A 71 -3.78 -39.18 -1.49
N GLN A 72 -2.73 -38.74 -2.15
CA GLN A 72 -2.01 -37.53 -1.78
C GLN A 72 -2.91 -36.29 -1.92
N LYS A 73 -2.89 -35.39 -0.93
CA LYS A 73 -3.64 -34.13 -0.99
C LYS A 73 -2.75 -33.01 -1.56
N LEU A 74 -3.25 -32.35 -2.58
CA LEU A 74 -2.62 -31.16 -3.18
C LEU A 74 -3.52 -29.95 -3.00
N HIS A 75 -2.94 -28.85 -2.55
CA HIS A 75 -3.62 -27.56 -2.48
C HIS A 75 -3.79 -27.00 -3.88
N VAL A 76 -5.02 -26.83 -4.34
CA VAL A 76 -5.35 -26.36 -5.71
C VAL A 76 -5.94 -24.96 -5.73
N LYS A 77 -6.26 -24.38 -4.57
CA LYS A 77 -6.74 -23.01 -4.43
C LYS A 77 -6.51 -22.54 -3.00
N VAL A 78 -6.10 -21.28 -2.85
CA VAL A 78 -6.19 -20.62 -1.54
C VAL A 78 -7.65 -20.23 -1.32
N VAL A 79 -8.27 -20.70 -0.25
CA VAL A 79 -9.57 -20.17 0.15
C VAL A 79 -9.30 -18.82 0.80
N ASN A 80 -9.44 -17.76 0.00
CA ASN A 80 -9.64 -16.45 0.58
C ASN A 80 -11.04 -16.44 1.20
N THR A 81 -11.18 -16.98 2.40
CA THR A 81 -12.31 -16.58 3.24
C THR A 81 -12.13 -15.08 3.37
N PRO A 82 -13.12 -14.23 3.00
CA PRO A 82 -13.05 -12.83 3.39
C PRO A 82 -12.80 -12.86 4.90
N ALA A 83 -11.67 -12.32 5.34
CA ALA A 83 -11.51 -12.10 6.77
C ALA A 83 -12.77 -11.35 7.21
N PRO A 84 -13.40 -11.71 8.35
CA PRO A 84 -14.48 -10.89 8.90
C PRO A 84 -13.98 -9.46 8.85
N GLU A 85 -14.81 -8.53 8.36
CA GLU A 85 -14.39 -7.11 8.29
C GLU A 85 -13.73 -6.78 9.62
N PRO A 86 -12.45 -6.34 9.62
CA PRO A 86 -11.80 -6.01 10.87
C PRO A 86 -12.68 -4.94 11.52
N LYS A 87 -13.13 -5.23 12.74
CA LYS A 87 -13.81 -4.21 13.55
C LYS A 87 -12.92 -2.97 13.49
N PRO A 88 -13.48 -1.77 13.24
CA PRO A 88 -12.71 -0.53 13.29
C PRO A 88 -11.86 -0.56 14.55
N THR A 89 -10.55 -0.45 14.37
CA THR A 89 -9.64 -0.38 15.52
C THR A 89 -10.08 0.82 16.35
N PRO A 90 -10.27 0.68 17.66
CA PRO A 90 -10.60 1.82 18.49
C PRO A 90 -9.56 2.92 18.24
N LYS A 91 -10.02 4.13 17.88
CA LYS A 91 -9.15 5.29 17.69
C LYS A 91 -8.28 5.42 18.96
N PRO A 92 -6.94 5.47 18.84
CA PRO A 92 -6.09 5.59 20.02
C PRO A 92 -6.55 6.82 20.83
N PRO A 93 -6.51 6.74 22.17
CA PRO A 93 -6.87 7.87 23.01
C PRO A 93 -6.01 9.09 22.66
N PRO A 94 -6.54 10.31 22.76
CA PRO A 94 -5.82 11.52 22.42
C PRO A 94 -4.48 11.57 23.18
N SER A 95 -3.41 11.86 22.45
CA SER A 95 -2.07 11.98 23.02
C SER A 95 -2.05 13.14 24.00
N LYS A 96 -1.46 12.93 25.19
CA LYS A 96 -1.30 13.99 26.21
C LYS A 96 -0.37 15.13 25.74
N ASN A 97 0.33 14.96 24.62
CA ASN A 97 1.08 15.99 23.92
C ASN A 97 0.59 16.03 22.46
N PRO A 98 -0.17 17.06 22.06
CA PRO A 98 -0.56 17.20 20.66
C PRO A 98 0.72 17.34 19.82
N ALA A 99 0.96 16.39 18.95
CA ALA A 99 2.04 16.51 17.98
C ALA A 99 1.76 17.75 17.13
N VAL A 100 2.74 18.63 16.97
CA VAL A 100 2.62 19.78 16.06
C VAL A 100 2.32 19.21 14.67
N LEU A 101 1.11 19.49 14.18
CA LEU A 101 0.70 19.07 12.86
C LEU A 101 1.38 19.95 11.80
N PRO A 102 1.81 19.37 10.67
CA PRO A 102 2.27 20.15 9.54
C PRO A 102 1.20 21.16 9.08
N LYS A 103 1.65 22.33 8.64
CA LYS A 103 0.76 23.38 8.13
C LYS A 103 -0.14 22.83 7.02
N GLY A 104 -1.44 23.06 7.12
CA GLY A 104 -2.42 22.60 6.16
C GLY A 104 -3.06 21.23 6.49
N ILE A 105 -2.46 20.43 7.34
CA ILE A 105 -3.10 19.22 7.85
C ILE A 105 -4.14 19.59 8.92
N PRO A 106 -5.42 19.25 8.74
CA PRO A 106 -6.46 19.61 9.72
C PRO A 106 -6.26 18.87 11.05
N ASN A 107 -6.52 19.57 12.15
CA ASN A 107 -6.60 18.92 13.45
C ASN A 107 -7.99 18.29 13.61
N THR A 108 -8.01 16.98 13.75
CA THR A 108 -9.22 16.15 13.92
C THR A 108 -9.35 15.60 15.34
N GLU A 109 -8.43 15.96 16.24
CA GLU A 109 -8.46 15.50 17.63
C GLU A 109 -9.78 15.89 18.30
N GLY A 110 -10.48 14.90 18.89
CA GLY A 110 -11.77 15.11 19.54
C GLY A 110 -12.97 15.27 18.58
N MET A 111 -12.78 15.21 17.27
CA MET A 111 -13.89 15.18 16.33
C MET A 111 -14.59 13.82 16.36
N SER A 112 -15.90 13.82 16.15
CA SER A 112 -16.64 12.59 15.86
C SER A 112 -16.37 12.12 14.43
N GLU A 113 -16.46 10.81 14.16
CA GLU A 113 -16.32 10.26 12.80
C GLU A 113 -17.22 10.96 11.77
N ALA A 114 -18.43 11.38 12.16
CA ALA A 114 -19.33 12.13 11.28
C ALA A 114 -18.77 13.50 10.89
N LYS A 115 -18.13 14.21 11.82
CA LYS A 115 -17.48 15.50 11.54
C LYS A 115 -16.23 15.33 10.70
N GLU A 116 -15.43 14.30 10.98
CA GLU A 116 -14.25 13.95 10.18
C GLU A 116 -14.64 13.56 8.75
N TYR A 117 -15.69 12.73 8.61
CA TYR A 117 -16.23 12.36 7.30
C TYR A 117 -16.68 13.58 6.50
N ALA A 118 -17.45 14.50 7.13
CA ALA A 118 -17.88 15.73 6.49
C ALA A 118 -16.69 16.64 6.11
N LEU A 119 -15.64 16.69 6.94
CA LEU A 119 -14.41 17.43 6.66
C LEU A 119 -13.71 16.88 5.41
N TYR A 120 -13.47 15.56 5.37
CA TYR A 120 -12.74 14.95 4.24
C TYR A 120 -13.58 14.85 2.97
N SER A 121 -14.91 14.77 3.07
CA SER A 121 -15.80 14.85 1.92
C SER A 121 -15.58 16.13 1.10
N LYS A 122 -15.25 17.26 1.74
CA LYS A 122 -14.97 18.52 1.03
C LYS A 122 -13.80 18.41 0.07
N TYR A 123 -12.78 17.60 0.39
CA TYR A 123 -11.65 17.35 -0.53
C TYR A 123 -12.09 16.52 -1.72
N VAL A 124 -12.96 15.52 -1.51
CA VAL A 124 -13.52 14.72 -2.60
C VAL A 124 -14.42 15.59 -3.49
N GLU A 125 -15.26 16.42 -2.91
CA GLU A 125 -16.10 17.35 -3.67
C GLU A 125 -15.29 18.33 -4.50
N LYS A 126 -14.20 18.87 -3.94
CA LYS A 126 -13.38 19.86 -4.58
C LYS A 126 -12.45 19.29 -5.67
N HIS A 127 -11.83 18.14 -5.43
CA HIS A 127 -10.76 17.58 -6.25
C HIS A 127 -11.08 16.21 -6.84
N GLY A 128 -12.20 15.61 -6.43
CA GLY A 128 -12.68 14.33 -6.91
C GLY A 128 -13.24 14.41 -8.32
N ASP A 129 -12.92 13.41 -9.14
CA ASP A 129 -13.62 13.21 -10.40
C ASP A 129 -15.04 12.64 -10.18
N ALA A 130 -15.78 12.44 -11.27
CA ALA A 130 -17.15 11.93 -11.21
C ALA A 130 -17.25 10.58 -10.48
N LYS A 131 -16.26 9.68 -10.71
CA LYS A 131 -16.24 8.38 -10.06
C LYS A 131 -15.95 8.46 -8.56
N ALA A 132 -15.01 9.30 -8.15
CA ALA A 132 -14.71 9.49 -6.73
C ALA A 132 -15.92 10.04 -5.97
N LYS A 133 -16.65 11.01 -6.55
CA LYS A 133 -17.88 11.55 -5.99
C LYS A 133 -19.01 10.52 -5.94
N GLN A 134 -19.14 9.69 -6.99
CA GLN A 134 -20.09 8.59 -7.02
C GLN A 134 -19.77 7.53 -5.96
N ASP A 135 -18.48 7.15 -5.81
CA ASP A 135 -18.04 6.19 -4.80
C ASP A 135 -18.32 6.71 -3.38
N LEU A 136 -18.05 8.00 -3.14
CA LEU A 136 -18.37 8.67 -1.86
C LEU A 136 -19.86 8.65 -1.56
N ALA A 137 -20.69 9.04 -2.54
CA ALA A 137 -22.15 9.05 -2.39
C ALA A 137 -22.72 7.65 -2.12
N ALA A 138 -22.13 6.62 -2.75
CA ALA A 138 -22.49 5.22 -2.53
C ALA A 138 -21.93 4.64 -1.22
N GLY A 139 -21.25 5.42 -0.40
CA GLY A 139 -20.66 4.97 0.87
C GLY A 139 -19.48 4.01 0.72
N LYS A 140 -18.95 3.85 -0.50
CA LYS A 140 -17.75 3.04 -0.73
C LYS A 140 -16.52 3.66 -0.05
N ARG A 141 -15.49 2.83 0.14
CA ARG A 141 -14.20 3.32 0.63
C ARG A 141 -13.53 4.19 -0.43
N VAL A 142 -13.30 5.45 -0.06
CA VAL A 142 -12.53 6.44 -0.82
C VAL A 142 -11.28 6.78 -0.03
N ILE A 143 -10.16 6.94 -0.73
CA ILE A 143 -8.90 7.35 -0.12
C ILE A 143 -8.71 8.84 -0.38
N VAL A 144 -8.42 9.62 0.66
CA VAL A 144 -8.03 11.03 0.56
C VAL A 144 -6.59 11.17 1.00
N GLY A 145 -5.74 11.76 0.18
CA GLY A 145 -4.38 12.14 0.52
C GLY A 145 -4.28 13.64 0.74
N LEU A 146 -3.69 14.04 1.85
CA LEU A 146 -3.35 15.43 2.13
C LEU A 146 -1.84 15.56 2.10
N ARG A 147 -1.32 16.21 1.06
CA ARG A 147 0.11 16.42 0.87
C ARG A 147 0.55 17.76 1.40
N VAL A 148 1.61 17.73 2.20
CA VAL A 148 2.39 18.92 2.57
C VAL A 148 3.65 18.93 1.72
N SER A 149 3.86 19.96 0.90
CA SER A 149 5.08 20.07 0.09
C SER A 149 6.30 20.15 0.97
N THR A 150 7.10 19.11 0.98
CA THR A 150 8.30 19.01 1.79
C THR A 150 9.52 18.84 0.89
N PRO A 151 10.52 19.73 0.95
CA PRO A 151 11.78 19.53 0.24
C PRO A 151 12.46 18.25 0.72
N PHE A 152 13.01 17.45 -0.18
CA PHE A 152 13.84 16.30 0.18
C PHE A 152 15.27 16.74 0.48
N THR A 153 15.46 17.45 1.60
CA THR A 153 16.73 18.06 2.02
C THR A 153 17.63 17.10 2.82
N LYS A 154 18.93 17.44 2.93
CA LYS A 154 19.92 16.68 3.71
C LYS A 154 19.60 16.61 5.21
N ASP A 155 18.85 17.57 5.74
CA ASP A 155 18.51 17.65 7.17
C ASP A 155 17.50 16.60 7.61
N ARG A 156 17.02 15.81 6.65
CA ARG A 156 16.21 14.61 6.90
C ARG A 156 17.01 13.39 6.42
N PRO A 157 17.84 12.79 7.29
CA PRO A 157 18.85 11.78 6.89
C PRO A 157 18.29 10.58 6.13
N SER A 158 17.03 10.24 6.34
CA SER A 158 16.30 9.20 5.61
C SER A 158 15.53 9.72 4.40
N GLY A 159 15.64 11.04 4.13
CA GLY A 159 15.09 11.65 2.91
C GLY A 159 13.59 11.66 2.77
N GLY A 160 12.86 11.26 3.77
CA GLY A 160 11.41 11.32 3.77
C GLY A 160 10.88 11.26 5.18
N THR A 161 9.84 12.03 5.44
CA THR A 161 9.09 11.97 6.68
C THR A 161 7.67 11.56 6.37
N TYR A 162 7.00 10.95 7.34
CA TYR A 162 5.58 10.67 7.26
C TYR A 162 4.81 11.91 7.76
N ASP A 163 4.93 13.02 7.06
CA ASP A 163 4.31 14.31 7.38
C ASP A 163 3.03 14.60 6.59
N ASP A 164 2.74 13.77 5.60
CA ASP A 164 1.47 13.74 4.91
C ASP A 164 0.43 12.93 5.67
N ARG A 165 -0.83 13.03 5.23
CA ARG A 165 -1.93 12.22 5.76
C ARG A 165 -2.63 11.45 4.64
N LEU A 166 -2.83 10.17 4.86
CA LEU A 166 -3.79 9.36 4.10
C LEU A 166 -5.00 9.05 4.98
N VAL A 167 -6.16 9.12 4.38
CA VAL A 167 -7.45 8.89 5.04
C VAL A 167 -8.22 7.86 4.25
N VAL A 168 -8.74 6.83 4.90
CA VAL A 168 -9.74 5.93 4.33
C VAL A 168 -11.08 6.28 4.94
N MET A 169 -12.07 6.61 4.12
CA MET A 169 -13.40 6.99 4.58
C MET A 169 -14.48 6.20 3.85
N TRP A 170 -15.52 5.81 4.56
CA TRP A 170 -16.64 5.04 4.01
C TRP A 170 -17.90 5.17 4.89
N LYS A 171 -19.01 4.64 4.40
CA LYS A 171 -20.19 4.37 5.23
C LYS A 171 -20.43 2.87 5.33
N ASP A 172 -20.82 2.39 6.49
CA ASP A 172 -21.24 1.02 6.66
C ASP A 172 -22.65 0.76 6.08
N SER A 173 -23.14 -0.47 6.20
CA SER A 173 -24.46 -0.86 5.69
C SER A 173 -25.62 -0.14 6.35
N SER A 174 -25.43 0.46 7.52
CA SER A 174 -26.41 1.30 8.21
C SER A 174 -26.35 2.77 7.76
N GLY A 175 -25.38 3.14 6.92
CA GLY A 175 -25.11 4.51 6.50
C GLY A 175 -24.26 5.30 7.50
N LYS A 176 -23.77 4.67 8.58
CA LYS A 176 -22.90 5.31 9.55
C LYS A 176 -21.54 5.59 8.92
N PRO A 177 -21.04 6.84 9.03
CA PRO A 177 -19.71 7.20 8.50
C PRO A 177 -18.59 6.65 9.38
N HIS A 178 -17.50 6.27 8.71
CA HIS A 178 -16.23 5.83 9.29
C HIS A 178 -15.08 6.57 8.65
N VAL A 179 -14.05 6.87 9.43
CA VAL A 179 -12.82 7.55 9.00
C VAL A 179 -11.63 6.97 9.74
N GLU A 180 -10.61 6.55 8.99
CA GLU A 180 -9.32 6.17 9.55
C GLU A 180 -8.20 7.00 8.93
N GLU A 181 -7.33 7.58 9.76
CA GLU A 181 -6.26 8.49 9.38
C GLU A 181 -4.89 7.85 9.61
N PHE A 182 -3.99 8.07 8.68
CA PHE A 182 -2.64 7.49 8.70
C PHE A 182 -1.60 8.55 8.36
N LYS A 183 -0.57 8.70 9.20
CA LYS A 183 0.63 9.44 8.80
C LYS A 183 1.29 8.72 7.63
N ALA A 184 1.58 9.45 6.57
CA ALA A 184 2.08 8.90 5.33
C ALA A 184 3.12 9.82 4.69
N ASN A 185 3.75 9.31 3.64
CA ASN A 185 4.56 10.10 2.74
C ASN A 185 4.05 9.89 1.31
N THR A 186 3.92 10.97 0.57
CA THR A 186 3.44 10.98 -0.83
C THR A 186 4.45 11.61 -1.79
N GLU A 187 5.68 11.78 -1.33
CA GLU A 187 6.78 12.42 -2.05
C GLU A 187 8.01 11.49 -2.16
N PRO A 188 8.92 11.75 -3.11
CA PRO A 188 10.20 11.03 -3.16
C PRO A 188 11.06 11.38 -1.95
N ASN A 189 11.93 10.44 -1.55
CA ASN A 189 12.97 10.73 -0.58
C ASN A 189 14.29 11.09 -1.28
N ARG A 190 15.18 11.76 -0.54
CA ARG A 190 16.48 12.24 -1.03
C ARG A 190 17.36 11.14 -1.58
N ARG A 191 17.37 9.97 -0.94
CA ARG A 191 18.17 8.82 -1.36
C ARG A 191 17.94 8.45 -2.83
N TRP A 192 16.67 8.45 -3.26
CA TRP A 192 16.33 8.15 -4.64
C TRP A 192 16.61 9.31 -5.59
N ALA A 193 16.50 10.55 -5.12
CA ALA A 193 16.84 11.72 -5.92
C ALA A 193 18.35 11.77 -6.23
N ASP A 194 19.19 11.32 -5.30
CA ASP A 194 20.65 11.26 -5.45
C ASP A 194 21.12 9.96 -6.14
N ASP A 195 20.22 9.00 -6.42
CA ASP A 195 20.59 7.71 -7.02
C ASP A 195 20.95 7.87 -8.51
N PRO A 196 22.16 7.45 -8.95
CA PRO A 196 22.57 7.54 -10.35
C PRO A 196 21.64 6.83 -11.34
N SER A 197 20.92 5.80 -10.90
CA SER A 197 19.90 5.12 -11.72
C SER A 197 18.74 6.03 -12.14
N GLN A 198 18.54 7.14 -11.45
CA GLN A 198 17.55 8.17 -11.78
C GLN A 198 18.10 9.24 -12.74
N SER A 199 19.29 9.03 -13.32
CA SER A 199 19.96 10.01 -14.19
C SER A 199 19.14 10.37 -15.43
N THR A 200 18.44 9.41 -16.02
CA THR A 200 17.61 9.59 -17.22
C THR A 200 16.16 9.93 -16.90
N LYS A 201 15.66 9.50 -15.73
CA LYS A 201 14.28 9.70 -15.31
C LYS A 201 14.23 10.18 -13.87
N PRO A 202 14.25 11.52 -13.64
CA PRO A 202 14.26 12.07 -12.28
C PRO A 202 13.10 11.57 -11.44
N VAL A 203 13.32 11.50 -10.12
CA VAL A 203 12.24 11.17 -9.17
C VAL A 203 11.05 12.12 -9.36
N GLY A 204 9.87 11.65 -9.00
CA GLY A 204 8.67 12.46 -9.19
C GLY A 204 7.60 12.11 -8.16
N ARG A 205 6.52 12.88 -8.18
CA ARG A 205 5.34 12.65 -7.34
C ARG A 205 4.08 12.74 -8.19
N LEU A 206 3.00 12.15 -7.73
CA LEU A 206 1.68 12.37 -8.33
C LEU A 206 1.35 13.87 -8.29
N VAL A 207 0.73 14.40 -9.33
CA VAL A 207 0.24 15.78 -9.34
C VAL A 207 -0.87 15.92 -8.28
N GLY A 208 -0.78 16.94 -7.43
CA GLY A 208 -1.80 17.24 -6.42
C GLY A 208 -3.10 17.79 -7.02
N ASN A 209 -4.12 17.90 -6.17
CA ASN A 209 -5.46 18.39 -6.52
C ASN A 209 -6.12 17.59 -7.66
N LYS A 210 -5.93 16.28 -7.64
CA LYS A 210 -6.37 15.35 -8.68
C LYS A 210 -6.82 14.02 -8.12
N THR A 211 -7.67 13.33 -8.87
CA THR A 211 -8.07 11.94 -8.60
C THR A 211 -7.23 10.95 -9.39
N TYR A 212 -6.92 9.84 -8.73
CA TYR A 212 -6.29 8.65 -9.28
C TYR A 212 -7.11 7.43 -8.90
N HIS A 213 -6.99 6.37 -9.68
CA HIS A 213 -7.68 5.11 -9.41
C HIS A 213 -6.67 4.01 -9.14
N TYR A 214 -6.94 3.22 -8.12
CA TYR A 214 -6.05 2.17 -7.63
C TYR A 214 -6.79 0.87 -7.42
N LYS A 215 -6.06 -0.23 -7.49
CA LYS A 215 -6.58 -1.57 -7.19
C LYS A 215 -5.63 -2.35 -6.31
N LYS A 216 -6.19 -3.23 -5.48
CA LYS A 216 -5.40 -4.19 -4.69
C LYS A 216 -4.59 -5.08 -5.61
N SER A 217 -3.31 -5.23 -5.31
CA SER A 217 -2.36 -6.04 -6.05
C SER A 217 -1.31 -6.64 -5.10
N PHE A 218 -0.39 -7.41 -5.65
CA PHE A 218 0.71 -8.02 -4.92
C PHE A 218 2.02 -7.78 -5.67
N ASN A 219 3.06 -7.36 -4.96
CA ASN A 219 4.40 -7.23 -5.53
C ASN A 219 5.43 -7.62 -4.47
N GLY A 220 6.18 -8.68 -4.74
CA GLY A 220 7.20 -9.22 -3.84
C GLY A 220 8.35 -8.24 -3.56
N ASN A 221 8.71 -7.38 -4.52
CA ASN A 221 9.77 -6.37 -4.35
C ASN A 221 9.41 -5.31 -3.30
N PHE A 222 8.11 -5.05 -3.09
CA PHE A 222 7.61 -4.18 -2.03
C PHE A 222 7.17 -4.96 -0.78
N GLY A 223 7.50 -6.25 -0.73
CA GLY A 223 7.23 -7.13 0.40
C GLY A 223 5.78 -7.54 0.53
N GLY A 224 4.99 -7.56 -0.53
CA GLY A 224 3.66 -8.17 -0.52
C GLY A 224 2.53 -7.32 -1.08
N ASN A 225 1.55 -7.02 -0.24
CA ASN A 225 0.36 -6.26 -0.63
C ASN A 225 0.71 -4.83 -1.04
N ILE A 226 0.12 -4.36 -2.14
CA ILE A 226 0.22 -2.98 -2.63
C ILE A 226 -1.13 -2.52 -3.19
N LEU A 227 -1.35 -1.20 -3.26
CA LEU A 227 -2.27 -0.67 -4.24
C LEU A 227 -1.47 -0.27 -5.49
N ALA A 228 -1.88 -0.79 -6.64
CA ALA A 228 -1.31 -0.44 -7.93
C ALA A 228 -2.25 0.51 -8.68
N PRO A 229 -1.73 1.45 -9.48
CA PRO A 229 -2.55 2.25 -10.37
C PRO A 229 -3.44 1.35 -11.25
N ASP A 230 -4.69 1.73 -11.38
CA ASP A 230 -5.61 1.04 -12.29
C ASP A 230 -5.56 1.73 -13.65
N LEU A 231 -4.76 1.17 -14.54
CA LEU A 231 -4.47 1.74 -15.86
C LEU A 231 -5.69 1.81 -16.79
N ARG A 232 -6.83 1.22 -16.41
CA ARG A 232 -8.11 1.43 -17.12
C ARG A 232 -8.55 2.90 -17.10
N TYR A 233 -8.06 3.66 -16.12
CA TYR A 233 -8.30 5.11 -15.99
C TYR A 233 -7.13 5.96 -16.52
N GLY A 234 -6.22 5.35 -17.28
CA GLY A 234 -5.01 5.97 -17.80
C GLY A 234 -3.82 5.90 -16.84
N ASN A 235 -2.66 6.30 -17.34
CA ASN A 235 -1.46 6.39 -16.53
C ASN A 235 -1.55 7.59 -15.57
N PRO A 236 -1.07 7.46 -14.33
CA PRO A 236 -0.99 8.59 -13.41
C PRO A 236 -0.19 9.76 -13.98
N THR A 237 -0.67 10.97 -13.75
CA THR A 237 0.05 12.21 -14.05
C THR A 237 1.02 12.52 -12.93
N VAL A 238 2.28 12.78 -13.27
CA VAL A 238 3.35 12.99 -12.30
C VAL A 238 4.12 14.25 -12.61
N GLN A 239 4.61 14.93 -11.59
CA GLN A 239 5.57 16.02 -11.68
C GLN A 239 6.93 15.49 -11.23
N ARG A 240 7.99 15.76 -11.99
CA ARG A 240 9.34 15.25 -11.75
C ARG A 240 10.30 16.37 -11.47
N ASP A 241 11.25 16.14 -10.56
CA ASP A 241 12.36 17.07 -10.26
C ASP A 241 13.31 17.19 -11.47
N THR A 242 12.84 17.86 -12.52
CA THR A 242 13.56 17.97 -13.79
C THR A 242 14.77 18.89 -13.71
N ASN A 243 14.75 19.85 -12.82
CA ASN A 243 15.87 20.77 -12.57
C ASN A 243 16.84 20.24 -11.48
N ARG A 244 16.54 19.10 -10.86
CA ARG A 244 17.38 18.39 -9.88
C ARG A 244 17.77 19.23 -8.65
N ASN A 245 16.89 20.14 -8.24
CA ASN A 245 17.10 20.97 -7.06
C ASN A 245 16.62 20.34 -5.75
N HIS A 246 16.22 19.04 -5.79
CA HIS A 246 15.67 18.29 -4.68
C HIS A 246 14.36 18.87 -4.10
N ARG A 247 13.61 19.49 -4.96
CA ARG A 247 12.27 20.01 -4.67
C ARG A 247 11.41 19.81 -5.91
N ILE A 248 10.15 19.50 -5.75
CA ILE A 248 9.21 19.52 -6.85
C ILE A 248 8.35 20.77 -6.69
N ASP A 249 8.46 21.68 -7.64
CA ASP A 249 7.79 22.97 -7.62
C ASP A 249 7.25 23.35 -9.03
N SER A 250 6.80 24.58 -9.20
CA SER A 250 6.19 25.06 -10.45
C SER A 250 7.15 25.12 -11.65
N LYS A 251 8.45 24.96 -11.43
CA LYS A 251 9.48 24.95 -12.49
C LYS A 251 9.75 23.56 -13.05
N ASP A 252 9.15 22.54 -12.46
CA ASP A 252 9.33 21.16 -12.82
C ASP A 252 8.25 20.68 -13.78
N ASP A 253 8.65 19.84 -14.74
CA ASP A 253 7.76 19.36 -15.77
C ASP A 253 6.75 18.32 -15.27
N VAL A 254 5.59 18.36 -15.87
CA VAL A 254 4.50 17.41 -15.65
C VAL A 254 4.41 16.43 -16.80
N PHE A 255 4.36 15.16 -16.48
CA PHE A 255 4.33 14.06 -17.43
C PHE A 255 3.07 13.20 -17.26
N SER A 256 2.58 12.67 -18.38
CA SER A 256 1.53 11.67 -18.47
C SER A 256 1.98 10.54 -19.41
N GLY A 257 1.16 9.52 -19.60
CA GLY A 257 1.53 8.37 -20.44
C GLY A 257 2.72 7.58 -19.85
N ASP A 258 3.64 7.09 -20.70
CA ASP A 258 4.76 6.23 -20.27
C ASP A 258 5.77 6.96 -19.37
N TRP A 259 5.91 8.26 -19.52
CA TRP A 259 6.70 9.11 -18.65
C TRP A 259 5.96 9.53 -17.38
N GLY A 260 4.66 9.40 -17.36
CA GLY A 260 3.82 9.50 -16.16
C GLY A 260 4.28 8.45 -15.15
N GLY A 261 3.46 7.58 -14.74
CA GLY A 261 3.93 6.65 -13.73
C GLY A 261 3.07 5.41 -13.62
N GLN A 262 3.52 4.33 -14.19
CA GLN A 262 2.94 3.03 -13.93
C GLN A 262 3.30 2.50 -12.53
N GLY A 263 4.33 3.06 -11.88
CA GLY A 263 4.97 2.57 -10.66
C GLY A 263 4.72 3.40 -9.39
N TYR A 264 3.70 4.26 -9.34
CA TYR A 264 3.37 5.04 -8.14
C TYR A 264 2.40 4.27 -7.25
N TYR A 265 2.94 3.31 -6.51
CA TYR A 265 2.19 2.39 -5.67
C TYR A 265 1.89 2.97 -4.27
N PHE A 266 0.92 2.36 -3.56
CA PHE A 266 0.90 2.41 -2.11
C PHE A 266 1.61 1.16 -1.60
N HIS A 267 2.65 1.34 -0.81
CA HIS A 267 3.39 0.23 -0.24
C HIS A 267 3.97 0.58 1.14
N ARG A 268 4.44 -0.43 1.84
CA ARG A 268 5.10 -0.23 3.12
C ARG A 268 6.46 0.46 2.93
N GLY A 269 6.74 1.46 3.74
CA GLY A 269 8.06 2.03 3.96
C GLY A 269 8.71 1.47 5.21
N GLY A 270 9.87 2.00 5.55
CA GLY A 270 10.59 1.69 6.79
C GLY A 270 10.22 2.65 7.93
N THR A 271 10.85 2.44 9.07
CA THR A 271 10.70 3.33 10.25
C THR A 271 11.50 4.62 10.11
N THR A 272 12.62 4.57 9.40
CA THR A 272 13.57 5.68 9.21
C THR A 272 13.73 6.10 7.75
N ASP A 273 13.25 5.29 6.81
CA ASP A 273 13.30 5.56 5.38
C ASP A 273 11.94 5.20 4.76
N THR A 274 11.37 6.12 3.99
CA THR A 274 10.07 5.90 3.33
C THR A 274 10.17 4.94 2.15
N TYR A 275 11.38 4.65 1.64
CA TYR A 275 11.65 3.87 0.43
C TYR A 275 10.86 4.35 -0.80
N SER A 276 10.55 5.66 -0.84
CA SER A 276 9.72 6.25 -1.87
C SER A 276 10.55 7.00 -2.92
N ALA A 277 10.42 6.61 -4.17
CA ALA A 277 10.82 7.41 -5.34
C ALA A 277 9.65 8.26 -5.88
N GLY A 278 8.57 8.38 -5.06
CA GLY A 278 7.32 9.07 -5.38
C GLY A 278 6.06 8.28 -5.04
N CYS A 279 6.21 7.06 -4.52
CA CYS A 279 5.11 6.22 -4.05
C CYS A 279 4.46 6.79 -2.79
N GLN A 280 3.24 6.33 -2.53
CA GLN A 280 2.51 6.61 -1.30
C GLN A 280 2.93 5.59 -0.25
N THR A 281 3.63 6.01 0.80
CA THR A 281 4.22 5.08 1.76
C THR A 281 3.84 5.39 3.20
N MET A 282 3.85 4.36 4.01
CA MET A 282 3.67 4.39 5.46
C MET A 282 4.63 3.37 6.07
N ASP A 283 5.04 3.55 7.31
CA ASP A 283 5.75 2.46 8.00
C ASP A 283 4.89 1.19 8.07
N GLN A 284 5.54 0.07 8.32
CA GLN A 284 4.89 -1.24 8.26
C GLN A 284 3.63 -1.36 9.12
N GLY A 285 3.67 -0.84 10.35
CA GLY A 285 2.53 -0.93 11.27
C GLY A 285 1.33 -0.14 10.76
N ARG A 286 1.57 1.10 10.31
CA ARG A 286 0.53 1.95 9.72
C ARG A 286 0.01 1.38 8.42
N PHE A 287 0.89 0.82 7.58
CA PHE A 287 0.47 0.21 6.32
C PHE A 287 -0.45 -1.01 6.55
N ASN A 288 -0.18 -1.83 7.57
CA ASN A 288 -1.04 -2.95 7.93
C ASN A 288 -2.43 -2.46 8.34
N ASN A 289 -2.51 -1.41 9.16
CA ASN A 289 -3.79 -0.82 9.57
C ASN A 289 -4.53 -0.17 8.39
N PHE A 290 -3.81 0.57 7.54
CA PHE A 290 -4.35 1.12 6.30
C PHE A 290 -4.92 0.01 5.40
N TRP A 291 -4.18 -1.10 5.22
CA TRP A 291 -4.63 -2.23 4.43
C TRP A 291 -5.89 -2.88 5.00
N ALA A 292 -5.99 -2.96 6.34
CA ALA A 292 -7.18 -3.44 7.03
C ALA A 292 -8.38 -2.51 6.80
N ALA A 293 -8.18 -1.19 6.89
CA ALA A 293 -9.23 -0.19 6.63
C ALA A 293 -9.80 -0.26 5.21
N LEU A 294 -9.03 -0.76 4.24
CA LEU A 294 -9.51 -0.99 2.87
C LEU A 294 -10.55 -2.12 2.77
N GLY A 295 -10.73 -2.94 3.81
CA GLY A 295 -11.72 -4.01 3.88
C GLY A 295 -11.66 -4.98 2.70
N SER A 296 -12.81 -5.48 2.27
CA SER A 296 -12.95 -6.40 1.13
C SER A 296 -12.96 -5.68 -0.23
N GLN A 297 -13.09 -4.35 -0.27
CA GLN A 297 -13.09 -3.57 -1.50
C GLN A 297 -11.77 -3.76 -2.25
N ARG A 298 -11.82 -3.85 -3.57
CA ARG A 298 -10.65 -4.14 -4.42
C ARG A 298 -10.15 -2.95 -5.21
N GLU A 299 -11.03 -2.01 -5.51
CA GLU A 299 -10.77 -0.83 -6.35
C GLU A 299 -11.11 0.44 -5.58
N PHE A 300 -10.31 1.48 -5.73
CA PHE A 300 -10.42 2.70 -4.92
C PHE A 300 -10.20 3.94 -5.76
N SER A 301 -11.04 4.94 -5.52
CA SER A 301 -10.75 6.32 -5.89
C SER A 301 -9.80 6.92 -4.85
N TYR A 302 -8.70 7.51 -5.29
CA TYR A 302 -7.72 8.23 -4.49
C TYR A 302 -7.69 9.70 -4.87
N VAL A 303 -8.17 10.55 -3.99
CA VAL A 303 -8.18 12.02 -4.18
C VAL A 303 -7.00 12.61 -3.43
N LEU A 304 -6.01 13.11 -4.16
CA LEU A 304 -4.82 13.73 -3.59
C LEU A 304 -4.96 15.25 -3.60
N ALA A 305 -5.03 15.85 -2.43
CA ALA A 305 -5.08 17.30 -2.24
C ALA A 305 -3.72 17.84 -1.79
N GLN A 306 -3.29 18.94 -2.40
CA GLN A 306 -2.14 19.72 -1.94
C GLN A 306 -2.64 20.70 -0.88
N VAL A 307 -2.11 20.64 0.37
CA VAL A 307 -2.62 21.41 1.50
C VAL A 307 -1.60 22.32 2.18
N GLY A 308 -0.32 22.18 1.83
CA GLY A 308 0.77 23.00 2.38
C GLY A 308 1.82 23.34 1.36
#